data_9ef03531084aa846914adb6d4346bc73
#
_entry.id   9ef03531084aa846914adb6d4346bc73
#
_cell.length_a   1.000
_cell.length_b   1.000
_cell.length_c   1.000
_cell.angle_alpha   90.00
_cell.angle_beta   90.00
_cell.angle_gamma   90.00
#
_symmetry.space_group_name_H-M   'P 1'
#
loop_
_entity.id
_entity.type
_entity.pdbx_description
1 polymer ?
#
loop_
_entity_poly.entity_id
_entity_poly.type
_entity_poly.pdbx_seq_one_letter_code
_entity_poly.pdbx_strand_id
1 'polypeptide(L)'
;IEFPAAPRGGAAVIDCDQIPELAARERISCVIVAERDSQRRTEVAAALLDCRLRGLRVVDAVDFYEKLSGKIWLEGLHPQWLVYTDGFDRSRLTVCAKRSLDLLFAALLLLLTSPVLAIVAAAIRLDSGGPVLFRQVRVGQHGKPFVLYKFRSMRQDAEAETGPVWAGEHDSRVTTVGKILRKFRLDEIPQAFNVLRGDMSFVGPRPERPYFVQMLRPRIPFYDLRHCVKPGITGWAQIEYPYGASIEDAYEKLQYDLYYAKHMSLRCDAVILLRTLGIVLFGRGR
;
A
#
# COMPACT_ATOMS: atom_id res chain seq x y z
N ILE A 1 -15.07 7.61 3.19
CA ILE A 1 -16.14 8.23 2.35
C ILE A 1 -17.13 7.10 2.13
N GLU A 2 -18.24 7.12 2.87
CA GLU A 2 -19.38 6.30 2.52
C GLU A 2 -19.81 6.74 1.12
N PHE A 3 -19.84 5.80 0.19
CA PHE A 3 -20.53 6.05 -1.07
C PHE A 3 -21.97 6.46 -0.71
N PRO A 4 -22.50 7.54 -1.27
CA PRO A 4 -23.90 7.82 -1.08
C PRO A 4 -24.67 6.55 -1.45
N ALA A 5 -25.51 6.07 -0.53
CA ALA A 5 -26.40 4.97 -0.81
C ALA A 5 -27.00 5.21 -2.20
N ALA A 6 -27.04 4.15 -3.01
CA ALA A 6 -27.56 4.23 -4.37
C ALA A 6 -28.79 5.13 -4.37
N PRO A 7 -28.89 6.09 -5.30
CA PRO A 7 -30.01 7.02 -5.31
C PRO A 7 -31.30 6.21 -5.19
N ARG A 8 -32.20 6.60 -4.30
CA ARG A 8 -33.52 5.97 -4.09
C ARG A 8 -34.46 6.15 -5.30
N GLY A 9 -33.89 6.17 -6.49
CA GLY A 9 -34.59 6.02 -7.76
C GLY A 9 -34.36 4.60 -8.22
N GLY A 10 -35.41 3.82 -8.40
CA GLY A 10 -35.29 2.44 -8.86
C GLY A 10 -34.41 2.39 -10.09
N ALA A 11 -33.47 1.41 -10.12
CA ALA A 11 -32.66 1.17 -11.29
C ALA A 11 -33.58 0.96 -12.48
N ALA A 12 -33.55 1.89 -13.44
CA ALA A 12 -34.30 1.72 -14.67
C ALA A 12 -33.62 0.59 -15.45
N VAL A 13 -34.34 -0.48 -15.73
CA VAL A 13 -33.90 -1.51 -16.66
C VAL A 13 -34.01 -0.89 -18.06
N ILE A 14 -32.91 -0.57 -18.67
CA ILE A 14 -32.81 0.04 -19.99
C ILE A 14 -32.14 -0.98 -20.90
N ASP A 15 -32.70 -1.15 -22.10
CA ASP A 15 -32.07 -1.96 -23.13
C ASP A 15 -30.73 -1.29 -23.54
N CYS A 16 -29.69 -2.06 -23.68
CA CYS A 16 -28.35 -1.52 -23.96
C CYS A 16 -28.31 -0.65 -25.22
N ASP A 17 -29.13 -0.98 -26.21
CA ASP A 17 -29.25 -0.23 -27.48
C ASP A 17 -29.83 1.18 -27.27
N GLN A 18 -30.50 1.44 -26.17
CA GLN A 18 -31.11 2.75 -25.83
C GLN A 18 -30.12 3.67 -25.09
N ILE A 19 -28.97 3.16 -24.65
CA ILE A 19 -27.98 3.94 -23.89
C ILE A 19 -27.51 5.19 -24.66
N PRO A 20 -27.18 5.13 -25.97
CA PRO A 20 -26.74 6.31 -26.72
C PRO A 20 -27.80 7.41 -26.83
N GLU A 21 -29.07 7.03 -27.02
CA GLU A 21 -30.17 7.98 -27.10
C GLU A 21 -30.50 8.62 -25.75
N LEU A 22 -30.51 7.80 -24.69
CA LEU A 22 -30.67 8.29 -23.32
C LEU A 22 -29.55 9.26 -22.94
N ALA A 23 -28.30 8.91 -23.27
CA ALA A 23 -27.16 9.75 -22.99
C ALA A 23 -27.25 11.12 -23.68
N ALA A 24 -27.74 11.17 -24.90
CA ALA A 24 -28.00 12.42 -25.63
C ALA A 24 -29.10 13.24 -24.98
N ARG A 25 -30.25 12.60 -24.63
CA ARG A 25 -31.39 13.24 -24.04
C ARG A 25 -31.08 13.85 -22.66
N GLU A 26 -30.41 13.09 -21.81
CA GLU A 26 -30.09 13.49 -20.44
C GLU A 26 -28.74 14.24 -20.33
N ARG A 27 -28.07 14.53 -21.45
CA ARG A 27 -26.76 15.21 -21.53
C ARG A 27 -25.68 14.52 -20.69
N ILE A 28 -25.66 13.18 -20.72
CA ILE A 28 -24.67 12.37 -20.03
C ILE A 28 -23.31 12.55 -20.73
N SER A 29 -22.26 12.84 -19.99
CA SER A 29 -20.90 13.00 -20.52
C SER A 29 -20.01 11.77 -20.35
N CYS A 30 -20.40 10.84 -19.45
CA CYS A 30 -19.61 9.66 -19.13
C CYS A 30 -20.49 8.46 -18.79
N VAL A 31 -20.17 7.33 -19.39
CA VAL A 31 -20.78 6.03 -19.08
C VAL A 31 -19.74 5.21 -18.30
N ILE A 32 -20.13 4.74 -17.10
CA ILE A 32 -19.27 3.90 -16.26
C ILE A 32 -19.78 2.47 -16.33
N VAL A 33 -18.91 1.57 -16.79
CA VAL A 33 -19.26 0.15 -16.98
C VAL A 33 -18.84 -0.63 -15.74
N ALA A 34 -19.83 -1.11 -14.96
CA ALA A 34 -19.61 -1.87 -13.72
C ALA A 34 -19.89 -3.38 -13.87
N GLU A 35 -20.05 -3.87 -15.12
CA GLU A 35 -20.32 -5.27 -15.36
C GLU A 35 -19.08 -6.13 -15.12
N ARG A 36 -19.21 -7.19 -14.32
CA ARG A 36 -18.13 -8.12 -13.94
C ARG A 36 -18.08 -9.35 -14.83
N ASP A 37 -19.22 -9.74 -15.39
CA ASP A 37 -19.33 -10.90 -16.25
C ASP A 37 -18.77 -10.60 -17.64
N SER A 38 -17.77 -11.39 -18.06
CA SER A 38 -17.12 -11.22 -19.36
C SER A 38 -18.06 -11.45 -20.55
N GLN A 39 -19.05 -12.35 -20.41
CA GLN A 39 -20.05 -12.63 -21.44
C GLN A 39 -20.99 -11.43 -21.59
N ARG A 40 -21.53 -10.92 -20.50
CA ARG A 40 -22.38 -9.72 -20.50
C ARG A 40 -21.63 -8.48 -20.99
N ARG A 41 -20.34 -8.35 -20.67
CA ARG A 41 -19.49 -7.28 -21.24
C ARG A 41 -19.44 -7.34 -22.76
N THR A 42 -19.38 -8.53 -23.34
CA THR A 42 -19.39 -8.72 -24.79
C THR A 42 -20.73 -8.34 -25.39
N GLU A 43 -21.83 -8.68 -24.74
CA GLU A 43 -23.19 -8.34 -25.18
C GLU A 43 -23.42 -6.82 -25.26
N VAL A 44 -22.91 -6.07 -24.29
CA VAL A 44 -23.06 -4.60 -24.26
C VAL A 44 -21.98 -3.86 -25.05
N ALA A 45 -20.97 -4.56 -25.56
CA ALA A 45 -19.81 -3.93 -26.20
C ALA A 45 -20.19 -3.11 -27.43
N ALA A 46 -21.17 -3.57 -28.23
CA ALA A 46 -21.62 -2.86 -29.42
C ALA A 46 -22.27 -1.52 -29.09
N ALA A 47 -23.15 -1.48 -28.07
CA ALA A 47 -23.79 -0.26 -27.60
C ALA A 47 -22.80 0.72 -26.98
N LEU A 48 -21.82 0.19 -26.21
CA LEU A 48 -20.74 1.00 -25.64
C LEU A 48 -19.81 1.59 -26.69
N LEU A 49 -19.56 0.84 -27.79
CA LEU A 49 -18.81 1.33 -28.93
C LEU A 49 -19.56 2.48 -29.64
N ASP A 50 -20.86 2.35 -29.87
CA ASP A 50 -21.69 3.42 -30.44
C ASP A 50 -21.67 4.67 -29.54
N CYS A 51 -21.79 4.51 -28.23
CA CYS A 51 -21.62 5.62 -27.28
C CYS A 51 -20.28 6.32 -27.48
N ARG A 52 -19.19 5.56 -27.59
CA ARG A 52 -17.85 6.10 -27.78
C ARG A 52 -17.67 6.82 -29.11
N LEU A 53 -18.24 6.28 -30.19
CA LEU A 53 -18.24 6.91 -31.52
C LEU A 53 -19.02 8.22 -31.56
N ARG A 54 -20.06 8.36 -30.74
CA ARG A 54 -20.82 9.60 -30.55
C ARG A 54 -20.13 10.60 -29.59
N GLY A 55 -18.90 10.32 -29.16
CA GLY A 55 -18.10 11.21 -28.33
C GLY A 55 -18.34 11.09 -26.81
N LEU A 56 -19.12 10.11 -26.38
CA LEU A 56 -19.32 9.83 -24.95
C LEU A 56 -18.04 9.17 -24.37
N ARG A 57 -17.67 9.57 -23.18
CA ARG A 57 -16.60 8.92 -22.45
C ARG A 57 -17.09 7.62 -21.83
N VAL A 58 -16.53 6.48 -22.27
CA VAL A 58 -16.81 5.17 -21.67
C VAL A 58 -15.61 4.77 -20.83
N VAL A 59 -15.84 4.46 -19.56
CA VAL A 59 -14.78 4.15 -18.56
C VAL A 59 -15.18 2.90 -17.78
N ASP A 60 -14.22 2.04 -17.51
CA ASP A 60 -14.40 0.91 -16.60
C ASP A 60 -14.59 1.41 -15.16
N ALA A 61 -15.46 0.74 -14.39
CA ALA A 61 -15.75 1.14 -13.02
C ALA A 61 -14.52 1.06 -12.11
N VAL A 62 -13.61 0.10 -12.34
CA VAL A 62 -12.36 -0.01 -11.57
C VAL A 62 -11.47 1.21 -11.84
N ASP A 63 -11.31 1.61 -13.12
CA ASP A 63 -10.49 2.78 -13.48
C ASP A 63 -11.13 4.09 -12.98
N PHE A 64 -12.45 4.17 -12.98
CA PHE A 64 -13.16 5.34 -12.45
C PHE A 64 -12.97 5.46 -10.93
N TYR A 65 -13.17 4.35 -10.22
CA TYR A 65 -12.98 4.29 -8.77
C TYR A 65 -11.55 4.62 -8.37
N GLU A 66 -10.57 4.07 -9.08
CA GLU A 66 -9.16 4.30 -8.86
C GLU A 66 -8.78 5.78 -8.95
N LYS A 67 -9.25 6.46 -9.99
CA LYS A 67 -9.00 7.91 -10.18
C LYS A 67 -9.64 8.78 -9.10
N LEU A 68 -10.77 8.36 -8.58
CA LEU A 68 -11.51 9.12 -7.57
C LEU A 68 -10.96 8.89 -6.16
N SER A 69 -10.61 7.65 -5.83
CA SER A 69 -10.29 7.22 -4.46
C SER A 69 -8.79 7.10 -4.18
N GLY A 70 -7.93 7.05 -5.21
CA GLY A 70 -6.49 6.79 -5.05
C GLY A 70 -6.18 5.38 -4.55
N LYS A 71 -7.08 4.42 -4.76
CA LYS A 71 -6.92 2.99 -4.44
C LYS A 71 -7.58 2.12 -5.50
N ILE A 72 -7.17 0.86 -5.62
CA ILE A 72 -7.73 -0.09 -6.58
C ILE A 72 -8.87 -0.87 -5.94
N TRP A 73 -10.03 -0.88 -6.57
CA TRP A 73 -11.20 -1.62 -6.10
C TRP A 73 -11.05 -3.13 -6.33
N LEU A 74 -10.67 -3.87 -5.29
CA LEU A 74 -10.37 -5.30 -5.38
C LEU A 74 -11.56 -6.17 -5.81
N GLU A 75 -12.76 -5.82 -5.35
CA GLU A 75 -13.96 -6.60 -5.70
C GLU A 75 -14.35 -6.49 -7.18
N GLY A 76 -13.97 -5.37 -7.81
CA GLY A 76 -14.16 -5.15 -9.24
C GLY A 76 -13.05 -5.72 -10.11
N LEU A 77 -11.93 -6.19 -9.51
CA LEU A 77 -10.82 -6.74 -10.25
C LEU A 77 -11.17 -8.07 -10.92
N HIS A 78 -10.77 -8.17 -12.18
CA HIS A 78 -10.79 -9.43 -12.91
C HIS A 78 -9.43 -9.64 -13.61
N PRO A 79 -9.02 -10.90 -13.87
CA PRO A 79 -7.70 -11.19 -14.44
C PRO A 79 -7.40 -10.46 -15.75
N GLN A 80 -8.40 -10.28 -16.61
CA GLN A 80 -8.25 -9.55 -17.87
C GLN A 80 -7.87 -8.08 -17.63
N TRP A 81 -8.46 -7.41 -16.64
CA TRP A 81 -8.10 -6.04 -16.31
C TRP A 81 -6.63 -5.94 -15.91
N LEU A 82 -6.13 -6.87 -15.08
CA LEU A 82 -4.73 -6.90 -14.66
C LEU A 82 -3.76 -7.10 -15.84
N VAL A 83 -4.17 -7.84 -16.86
CA VAL A 83 -3.33 -8.10 -18.05
C VAL A 83 -3.29 -6.90 -18.99
N TYR A 84 -4.41 -6.20 -19.15
CA TYR A 84 -4.55 -5.13 -20.15
C TYR A 84 -4.46 -3.71 -19.58
N THR A 85 -4.45 -3.56 -18.25
CA THR A 85 -4.31 -2.24 -17.64
C THR A 85 -2.88 -1.72 -17.74
N ASP A 86 -2.74 -0.46 -18.11
CA ASP A 86 -1.45 0.21 -18.10
C ASP A 86 -0.94 0.45 -16.67
N GLY A 87 0.38 0.59 -16.51
CA GLY A 87 1.00 1.12 -15.29
C GLY A 87 1.81 0.12 -14.46
N PHE A 88 1.61 -1.20 -14.63
CA PHE A 88 2.49 -2.19 -13.98
C PHE A 88 3.85 -2.32 -14.69
N ASP A 89 3.95 -1.82 -15.92
CA ASP A 89 5.20 -1.80 -16.69
C ASP A 89 6.13 -0.69 -16.17
N ARG A 90 7.36 -1.09 -15.88
CA ARG A 90 8.35 -0.17 -15.32
C ARG A 90 9.51 -0.02 -16.27
N SER A 91 9.78 1.22 -16.68
CA SER A 91 10.98 1.48 -17.44
C SER A 91 12.23 1.18 -16.60
N ARG A 92 13.24 0.59 -17.23
CA ARG A 92 14.53 0.32 -16.55
C ARG A 92 15.14 1.60 -15.99
N LEU A 93 14.95 2.72 -16.67
CA LEU A 93 15.42 4.03 -16.21
C LEU A 93 14.76 4.44 -14.90
N THR A 94 13.43 4.30 -14.77
CA THR A 94 12.71 4.60 -13.53
C THR A 94 13.21 3.72 -12.37
N VAL A 95 13.41 2.42 -12.62
CA VAL A 95 13.91 1.49 -11.61
C VAL A 95 15.33 1.85 -11.17
N CYS A 96 16.22 2.16 -12.13
CA CYS A 96 17.60 2.57 -11.82
C CYS A 96 17.64 3.90 -11.07
N ALA A 97 16.89 4.91 -11.52
CA ALA A 97 16.82 6.21 -10.87
C ALA A 97 16.28 6.09 -9.43
N LYS A 98 15.20 5.33 -9.24
CA LYS A 98 14.67 5.03 -7.90
C LYS A 98 15.73 4.36 -7.02
N ARG A 99 16.45 3.37 -7.55
CA ARG A 99 17.50 2.68 -6.80
C ARG A 99 18.63 3.62 -6.39
N SER A 100 19.07 4.50 -7.28
CA SER A 100 20.12 5.50 -6.98
C SER A 100 19.67 6.45 -5.86
N LEU A 101 18.42 6.92 -5.91
CA LEU A 101 17.84 7.77 -4.85
C LEU A 101 17.70 7.02 -3.53
N ASP A 102 17.26 5.76 -3.56
CA ASP A 102 17.18 4.91 -2.37
C ASP A 102 18.55 4.77 -1.69
N LEU A 103 19.59 4.51 -2.47
CA LEU A 103 20.97 4.39 -1.94
C LEU A 103 21.46 5.72 -1.34
N LEU A 104 21.25 6.83 -2.06
CA LEU A 104 21.64 8.16 -1.60
C LEU A 104 20.95 8.51 -0.28
N PHE A 105 19.62 8.38 -0.23
CA PHE A 105 18.87 8.72 0.97
C PHE A 105 19.16 7.79 2.15
N ALA A 106 19.41 6.49 1.91
CA ALA A 106 19.80 5.56 2.97
C ALA A 106 21.16 5.90 3.55
N ALA A 107 22.14 6.22 2.70
CA ALA A 107 23.47 6.63 3.14
C ALA A 107 23.42 7.94 3.93
N LEU A 108 22.70 8.95 3.42
CA LEU A 108 22.51 10.23 4.11
C LEU A 108 21.78 10.06 5.44
N LEU A 109 20.70 9.29 5.49
CA LEU A 109 19.95 9.03 6.71
C LEU A 109 20.86 8.41 7.79
N LEU A 110 21.60 7.35 7.46
CA LEU A 110 22.50 6.69 8.41
C LEU A 110 23.64 7.60 8.85
N LEU A 111 24.21 8.38 7.93
CA LEU A 111 25.30 9.32 8.25
C LEU A 111 24.81 10.42 9.21
N LEU A 112 23.71 11.10 8.86
CA LEU A 112 23.19 12.22 9.63
C LEU A 112 22.62 11.78 11.00
N THR A 113 22.04 10.58 11.06
CA THR A 113 21.46 10.07 12.31
C THR A 113 22.46 9.24 13.14
N SER A 114 23.70 9.02 12.67
CA SER A 114 24.68 8.18 13.38
C SER A 114 24.91 8.56 14.86
N PRO A 115 25.01 9.84 15.27
CA PRO A 115 25.12 10.18 16.69
C PRO A 115 23.85 9.81 17.48
N VAL A 116 22.69 10.02 16.87
CA VAL A 116 21.39 9.68 17.50
C VAL A 116 21.26 8.17 17.64
N LEU A 117 21.71 7.38 16.63
CA LEU A 117 21.69 5.92 16.69
C LEU A 117 22.52 5.38 17.87
N ALA A 118 23.68 6.00 18.17
CA ALA A 118 24.51 5.63 19.31
C ALA A 118 23.78 5.92 20.65
N ILE A 119 23.15 7.08 20.77
CA ILE A 119 22.36 7.47 21.96
C ILE A 119 21.17 6.52 22.15
N VAL A 120 20.42 6.24 21.06
CA VAL A 120 19.30 5.30 21.10
C VAL A 120 19.76 3.89 21.49
N ALA A 121 20.87 3.43 20.96
CA ALA A 121 21.44 2.12 21.31
C ALA A 121 21.78 2.02 22.81
N ALA A 122 22.39 3.06 23.37
CA ALA A 122 22.68 3.15 24.79
C ALA A 122 21.38 3.18 25.64
N ALA A 123 20.40 4.00 25.23
CA ALA A 123 19.10 4.10 25.92
C ALA A 123 18.37 2.75 25.96
N ILE A 124 18.31 2.02 24.84
CA ILE A 124 17.67 0.69 24.79
C ILE A 124 18.38 -0.29 25.72
N ARG A 125 19.72 -0.23 25.76
CA ARG A 125 20.53 -1.11 26.60
C ARG A 125 20.28 -0.87 28.11
N LEU A 126 20.13 0.39 28.49
CA LEU A 126 19.85 0.80 29.86
C LEU A 126 18.39 0.52 30.31
N ASP A 127 17.42 0.71 29.38
CA ASP A 127 15.99 0.55 29.68
C ASP A 127 15.58 -0.92 29.87
N SER A 128 16.09 -1.83 29.04
CA SER A 128 15.58 -3.22 28.98
C SER A 128 16.65 -4.32 28.85
N GLY A 129 17.95 -3.99 28.94
CA GLY A 129 19.04 -4.97 28.76
C GLY A 129 19.00 -5.65 27.37
N GLY A 130 19.90 -6.63 27.11
CA GLY A 130 19.84 -7.47 25.90
C GLY A 130 20.18 -6.76 24.57
N PRO A 131 19.82 -7.33 23.41
CA PRO A 131 20.22 -6.83 22.10
C PRO A 131 19.54 -5.51 21.76
N VAL A 132 20.27 -4.58 21.14
CA VAL A 132 19.78 -3.28 20.69
C VAL A 132 18.89 -3.39 19.45
N LEU A 133 19.27 -4.28 18.52
CA LEU A 133 18.55 -4.51 17.28
C LEU A 133 17.59 -5.69 17.40
N PHE A 134 16.38 -5.48 16.96
CA PHE A 134 15.39 -6.51 16.71
C PHE A 134 15.51 -6.96 15.25
N ARG A 135 15.46 -8.27 15.03
CA ARG A 135 15.56 -8.91 13.72
C ARG A 135 14.34 -9.77 13.50
N GLN A 136 13.67 -9.61 12.35
CA GLN A 136 12.48 -10.38 12.04
C GLN A 136 12.43 -10.70 10.56
N VAL A 137 12.10 -11.97 10.23
CA VAL A 137 11.89 -12.36 8.83
C VAL A 137 10.62 -11.72 8.30
N ARG A 138 10.72 -11.12 7.13
CA ARG A 138 9.64 -10.49 6.39
C ARG A 138 9.61 -10.98 4.94
N VAL A 139 8.46 -10.83 4.28
CA VAL A 139 8.30 -11.14 2.87
C VAL A 139 8.62 -9.89 2.04
N GLY A 140 9.56 -10.05 1.10
CA GLY A 140 10.03 -9.01 0.20
C GLY A 140 9.48 -9.15 -1.22
N GLN A 141 10.18 -8.52 -2.16
CA GLN A 141 9.83 -8.55 -3.58
C GLN A 141 9.81 -9.99 -4.11
N HIS A 142 8.81 -10.30 -4.95
CA HIS A 142 8.58 -11.63 -5.53
C HIS A 142 8.42 -12.74 -4.47
N GLY A 143 7.94 -12.38 -3.27
CA GLY A 143 7.72 -13.35 -2.19
C GLY A 143 9.01 -13.83 -1.50
N LYS A 144 10.17 -13.27 -1.81
CA LYS A 144 11.46 -13.70 -1.23
C LYS A 144 11.56 -13.22 0.22
N PRO A 145 11.86 -14.10 1.18
CA PRO A 145 12.05 -13.68 2.56
C PRO A 145 13.35 -12.92 2.74
N PHE A 146 13.36 -11.93 3.65
CA PHE A 146 14.54 -11.20 4.08
C PHE A 146 14.48 -10.88 5.57
N VAL A 147 15.61 -10.53 6.18
CA VAL A 147 15.69 -10.13 7.59
C VAL A 147 15.56 -8.62 7.70
N LEU A 148 14.48 -8.17 8.31
CA LEU A 148 14.24 -6.76 8.62
C LEU A 148 14.97 -6.37 9.91
N TYR A 149 15.62 -5.21 9.92
CA TYR A 149 16.30 -4.64 11.08
C TYR A 149 15.51 -3.47 11.65
N LYS A 150 15.26 -3.48 12.97
CA LYS A 150 14.69 -2.36 13.73
C LYS A 150 15.44 -2.18 15.05
N PHE A 151 15.32 -1.03 15.66
CA PHE A 151 15.63 -0.93 17.08
C PHE A 151 14.56 -1.66 17.90
N ARG A 152 15.02 -2.32 18.94
CA ARG A 152 14.11 -3.01 19.86
C ARG A 152 13.28 -1.99 20.64
N SER A 153 11.98 -2.04 20.47
CA SER A 153 11.00 -1.19 21.15
C SER A 153 10.07 -1.97 22.08
N MET A 154 10.20 -3.30 22.12
CA MET A 154 9.46 -4.22 22.98
C MET A 154 10.39 -5.03 23.89
N ARG A 155 9.84 -5.65 24.94
CA ARG A 155 10.56 -6.60 25.78
C ARG A 155 11.03 -7.79 24.96
N GLN A 156 12.07 -8.47 25.44
CA GLN A 156 12.69 -9.57 24.70
C GLN A 156 11.77 -10.79 24.53
N ASP A 157 10.91 -11.01 25.50
CA ASP A 157 9.93 -12.09 25.60
C ASP A 157 8.54 -11.72 25.08
N ALA A 158 8.41 -10.60 24.39
CA ALA A 158 7.13 -10.01 23.98
C ALA A 158 6.18 -10.93 23.20
N GLU A 159 6.70 -11.96 22.53
CA GLU A 159 5.92 -12.94 21.75
C GLU A 159 5.99 -14.37 22.33
N ALA A 160 6.60 -14.57 23.52
CA ALA A 160 6.78 -15.90 24.08
C ALA A 160 5.44 -16.59 24.42
N GLU A 161 4.47 -15.80 24.92
CA GLU A 161 3.16 -16.32 25.33
C GLU A 161 2.09 -16.24 24.22
N THR A 162 2.14 -15.21 23.40
CA THR A 162 1.06 -14.92 22.43
C THR A 162 1.35 -15.41 21.02
N GLY A 163 2.60 -15.74 20.73
CA GLY A 163 3.04 -15.99 19.36
C GLY A 163 2.95 -14.74 18.46
N PRO A 164 2.86 -14.94 17.13
CA PRO A 164 2.75 -13.85 16.18
C PRO A 164 1.39 -13.16 16.25
N VAL A 165 1.32 -11.98 16.85
CA VAL A 165 0.12 -11.13 16.88
C VAL A 165 0.45 -9.75 16.31
N TRP A 166 -0.57 -9.07 15.73
CA TRP A 166 -0.43 -7.66 15.38
C TRP A 166 -0.31 -6.81 16.65
N ALA A 167 0.50 -5.76 16.60
CA ALA A 167 0.64 -4.85 17.73
C ALA A 167 -0.60 -3.96 17.84
N GLY A 168 -1.15 -3.83 19.05
CA GLY A 168 -2.26 -2.91 19.35
C GLY A 168 -1.78 -1.49 19.67
N GLU A 169 -2.73 -0.55 19.79
CA GLU A 169 -2.43 0.85 20.18
C GLU A 169 -1.81 0.95 21.58
N HIS A 170 -2.34 0.20 22.55
CA HIS A 170 -1.87 0.15 23.92
C HIS A 170 -1.21 -1.19 24.25
N ASP A 171 -0.11 -1.49 23.55
CA ASP A 171 0.60 -2.75 23.71
C ASP A 171 1.50 -2.72 24.94
N SER A 172 1.16 -3.48 25.98
CA SER A 172 1.90 -3.56 27.25
C SER A 172 3.32 -4.11 27.10
N ARG A 173 3.64 -4.72 25.96
CA ARG A 173 4.96 -5.27 25.64
C ARG A 173 5.98 -4.18 25.28
N VAL A 174 5.51 -2.94 25.01
CA VAL A 174 6.37 -1.81 24.59
C VAL A 174 7.09 -1.23 25.80
N THR A 175 8.42 -1.07 25.68
CA THR A 175 9.26 -0.49 26.74
C THR A 175 9.09 1.03 26.83
N THR A 176 9.58 1.66 27.90
CA THR A 176 9.48 3.13 28.07
C THR A 176 10.20 3.88 26.95
N VAL A 177 11.43 3.50 26.66
CA VAL A 177 12.19 4.04 25.52
C VAL A 177 11.50 3.68 24.20
N GLY A 178 10.97 2.46 24.08
CA GLY A 178 10.24 1.98 22.91
C GLY A 178 9.05 2.85 22.52
N LYS A 179 8.30 3.41 23.50
CA LYS A 179 7.19 4.35 23.24
C LYS A 179 7.67 5.60 22.52
N ILE A 180 8.78 6.17 22.93
CA ILE A 180 9.39 7.36 22.31
C ILE A 180 9.86 7.01 20.90
N LEU A 181 10.58 5.89 20.75
CA LEU A 181 11.09 5.46 19.46
C LEU A 181 9.97 5.27 18.44
N ARG A 182 8.86 4.63 18.81
CA ARG A 182 7.69 4.41 17.94
C ARG A 182 6.99 5.70 17.57
N LYS A 183 6.80 6.61 18.55
CA LYS A 183 6.16 7.91 18.32
C LYS A 183 6.84 8.71 17.22
N PHE A 184 8.18 8.70 17.18
CA PHE A 184 9.00 9.42 16.20
C PHE A 184 9.55 8.51 15.10
N ARG A 185 9.12 7.26 15.03
CA ARG A 185 9.60 6.23 14.08
C ARG A 185 11.11 6.04 14.04
N LEU A 186 11.80 6.37 15.13
CA LEU A 186 13.24 6.19 15.24
C LEU A 186 13.63 4.70 15.26
N ASP A 187 12.71 3.84 15.71
CA ASP A 187 12.90 2.38 15.70
C ASP A 187 13.05 1.82 14.28
N GLU A 188 12.59 2.52 13.27
CA GLU A 188 12.64 2.08 11.87
C GLU A 188 13.91 2.53 11.12
N ILE A 189 14.73 3.44 11.68
CA ILE A 189 15.95 3.93 11.01
C ILE A 189 16.91 2.79 10.59
N PRO A 190 17.12 1.69 11.37
CA PRO A 190 17.97 0.59 10.94
C PRO A 190 17.51 -0.11 9.66
N GLN A 191 16.26 0.06 9.21
CA GLN A 191 15.82 -0.48 7.92
C GLN A 191 16.56 0.15 6.73
N ALA A 192 17.19 1.32 6.91
CA ALA A 192 18.08 1.88 5.89
C ALA A 192 19.20 0.90 5.47
N PHE A 193 19.66 0.02 6.36
CA PHE A 193 20.56 -1.07 5.99
C PHE A 193 19.91 -2.08 5.04
N ASN A 194 18.62 -2.39 5.21
CA ASN A 194 17.88 -3.22 4.26
C ASN A 194 17.73 -2.52 2.90
N VAL A 195 17.57 -1.20 2.89
CA VAL A 195 17.57 -0.42 1.65
C VAL A 195 18.94 -0.48 0.97
N LEU A 196 20.05 -0.28 1.69
CA LEU A 196 21.39 -0.38 1.13
C LEU A 196 21.67 -1.79 0.55
N ARG A 197 21.23 -2.85 1.22
CA ARG A 197 21.38 -4.23 0.75
C ARG A 197 20.52 -4.53 -0.49
N GLY A 198 19.45 -3.77 -0.71
CA GLY A 198 18.52 -3.96 -1.83
C GLY A 198 17.32 -4.83 -1.50
N ASP A 199 17.14 -5.24 -0.24
CA ASP A 199 15.95 -5.97 0.23
C ASP A 199 14.71 -5.07 0.23
N MET A 200 14.90 -3.77 0.47
CA MET A 200 13.86 -2.75 0.59
C MET A 200 14.13 -1.52 -0.29
N SER A 201 13.14 -0.67 -0.39
CA SER A 201 13.17 0.71 -0.89
C SER A 201 12.71 1.66 0.22
N PHE A 202 12.91 2.97 0.08
CA PHE A 202 12.26 3.93 0.99
C PHE A 202 10.74 3.87 0.86
N VAL A 203 10.24 3.82 -0.36
CA VAL A 203 8.80 3.84 -0.65
C VAL A 203 8.37 2.51 -1.27
N GLY A 204 7.35 1.90 -0.68
CA GLY A 204 6.75 0.64 -1.13
C GLY A 204 5.74 0.10 -0.11
N PRO A 205 5.07 -1.01 -0.42
CA PRO A 205 4.21 -1.70 0.53
C PRO A 205 4.96 -2.09 1.80
N ARG A 206 4.29 -1.96 2.95
CA ARG A 206 4.90 -2.38 4.23
C ARG A 206 5.14 -3.89 4.23
N PRO A 207 6.38 -4.38 4.53
CA PRO A 207 6.66 -5.81 4.51
C PRO A 207 5.95 -6.55 5.63
N GLU A 208 5.23 -7.62 5.30
CA GLU A 208 4.52 -8.46 6.24
C GLU A 208 5.32 -9.69 6.66
N ARG A 209 4.96 -10.27 7.81
CA ARG A 209 5.55 -11.53 8.32
C ARG A 209 5.06 -12.71 7.47
N PRO A 210 5.87 -13.74 7.22
CA PRO A 210 5.45 -14.92 6.46
C PRO A 210 4.17 -15.56 7.01
N TYR A 211 4.02 -15.61 8.33
CA TYR A 211 2.82 -16.12 9.01
C TYR A 211 1.55 -15.37 8.54
N PHE A 212 1.55 -14.04 8.57
CA PHE A 212 0.40 -13.26 8.13
C PHE A 212 0.18 -13.36 6.62
N VAL A 213 1.23 -13.40 5.81
CA VAL A 213 1.09 -13.60 4.36
C VAL A 213 0.41 -14.93 4.05
N GLN A 214 0.80 -16.02 4.73
CA GLN A 214 0.17 -17.33 4.57
C GLN A 214 -1.30 -17.34 5.00
N MET A 215 -1.65 -16.60 6.06
CA MET A 215 -3.01 -16.46 6.55
C MET A 215 -3.89 -15.60 5.64
N LEU A 216 -3.35 -14.52 5.06
CA LEU A 216 -4.10 -13.55 4.27
C LEU A 216 -4.29 -13.97 2.81
N ARG A 217 -3.29 -14.64 2.23
CA ARG A 217 -3.31 -15.11 0.83
C ARG A 217 -4.58 -15.88 0.42
N PRO A 218 -5.09 -16.87 1.19
CA PRO A 218 -6.32 -17.57 0.83
C PRO A 218 -7.60 -16.76 1.07
N ARG A 219 -7.52 -15.65 1.81
CA ARG A 219 -8.68 -14.85 2.24
C ARG A 219 -8.87 -13.59 1.44
N ILE A 220 -7.78 -13.06 0.87
CA ILE A 220 -7.79 -11.81 0.12
C ILE A 220 -7.34 -12.09 -1.32
N PRO A 221 -8.22 -11.90 -2.31
CA PRO A 221 -7.87 -12.09 -3.70
C PRO A 221 -6.70 -11.15 -4.09
N PHE A 222 -5.84 -11.65 -4.98
CA PHE A 222 -4.69 -10.89 -5.51
C PHE A 222 -3.68 -10.39 -4.47
N TYR A 223 -3.68 -10.94 -3.24
CA TYR A 223 -2.81 -10.48 -2.15
C TYR A 223 -1.32 -10.46 -2.53
N ASP A 224 -0.86 -11.44 -3.30
CA ASP A 224 0.55 -11.55 -3.70
C ASP A 224 1.02 -10.47 -4.68
N LEU A 225 0.11 -9.78 -5.37
CA LEU A 225 0.47 -8.71 -6.30
C LEU A 225 1.21 -7.56 -5.61
N ARG A 226 1.00 -7.34 -4.32
CA ARG A 226 1.76 -6.35 -3.54
C ARG A 226 3.27 -6.62 -3.52
N HIS A 227 3.67 -7.86 -3.75
CA HIS A 227 5.07 -8.28 -3.77
C HIS A 227 5.74 -8.09 -5.13
N CYS A 228 5.05 -7.55 -6.13
CA CYS A 228 5.67 -7.23 -7.43
C CYS A 228 6.67 -6.06 -7.35
N VAL A 229 6.61 -5.25 -6.30
CA VAL A 229 7.55 -4.16 -5.96
C VAL A 229 8.35 -4.49 -4.71
N LYS A 230 9.47 -3.77 -4.50
CA LYS A 230 10.19 -3.85 -3.23
C LYS A 230 9.33 -3.29 -2.10
N PRO A 231 9.37 -3.92 -0.91
CA PRO A 231 8.73 -3.35 0.27
C PRO A 231 9.40 -2.04 0.67
N GLY A 232 8.64 -1.16 1.31
CA GLY A 232 9.09 0.17 1.73
C GLY A 232 9.18 0.36 3.24
N ILE A 233 9.98 1.34 3.66
CA ILE A 233 9.96 1.89 5.02
C ILE A 233 8.65 2.66 5.21
N THR A 234 8.27 3.45 4.21
CA THR A 234 6.97 4.10 4.09
C THR A 234 6.28 3.68 2.80
N GLY A 235 4.99 4.00 2.65
CA GLY A 235 4.22 3.64 1.46
C GLY A 235 2.87 4.32 1.41
N TRP A 236 2.22 4.23 0.24
CA TRP A 236 0.93 4.87 -0.01
C TRP A 236 -0.13 4.42 1.01
N ALA A 237 -0.26 3.10 1.25
CA ALA A 237 -1.16 2.57 2.27
C ALA A 237 -0.87 3.12 3.68
N GLN A 238 0.41 3.38 4.02
CA GLN A 238 0.79 3.85 5.35
C GLN A 238 0.43 5.31 5.60
N ILE A 239 0.29 6.13 4.54
CA ILE A 239 -0.08 7.56 4.65
C ILE A 239 -1.58 7.81 4.43
N GLU A 240 -2.29 6.92 3.71
CA GLU A 240 -3.71 7.09 3.40
C GLU A 240 -4.63 6.31 4.36
N TYR A 241 -4.16 5.23 4.95
CA TYR A 241 -4.96 4.37 5.81
C TYR A 241 -4.35 4.25 7.21
N PRO A 242 -5.12 4.52 8.28
CA PRO A 242 -4.65 4.43 9.65
C PRO A 242 -4.23 3.00 10.00
N TYR A 243 -3.47 2.88 11.06
CA TYR A 243 -3.03 1.60 11.56
C TYR A 243 -4.24 0.72 11.94
N GLY A 244 -4.33 -0.46 11.35
CA GLY A 244 -5.32 -1.46 11.65
C GLY A 244 -4.69 -2.86 11.74
N ALA A 245 -5.31 -3.76 12.47
CA ALA A 245 -4.80 -5.07 12.84
C ALA A 245 -5.84 -6.19 12.61
N SER A 246 -6.64 -6.06 11.57
CA SER A 246 -7.65 -7.03 11.14
C SER A 246 -7.42 -7.51 9.71
N ILE A 247 -8.21 -8.48 9.26
CA ILE A 247 -8.20 -8.96 7.88
C ILE A 247 -8.79 -7.88 6.96
N GLU A 248 -9.82 -7.19 7.42
CA GLU A 248 -10.48 -6.08 6.76
C GLU A 248 -9.49 -4.92 6.52
N ASP A 249 -8.68 -4.60 7.55
CA ASP A 249 -7.61 -3.60 7.42
C ASP A 249 -6.54 -4.04 6.40
N ALA A 250 -6.20 -5.32 6.37
CA ALA A 250 -5.25 -5.87 5.41
C ALA A 250 -5.82 -5.80 3.98
N TYR A 251 -7.13 -6.04 3.82
CA TYR A 251 -7.85 -5.88 2.56
C TYR A 251 -7.83 -4.43 2.08
N GLU A 252 -8.18 -3.47 2.94
CA GLU A 252 -8.14 -2.04 2.60
C GLU A 252 -6.73 -1.57 2.25
N LYS A 253 -5.72 -1.95 3.02
CA LYS A 253 -4.32 -1.61 2.74
C LYS A 253 -3.84 -2.17 1.40
N LEU A 254 -4.29 -3.36 1.03
CA LEU A 254 -3.92 -3.96 -0.25
C LEU A 254 -4.39 -3.09 -1.43
N GLN A 255 -5.57 -2.48 -1.36
CA GLN A 255 -6.07 -1.59 -2.41
C GLN A 255 -5.13 -0.41 -2.67
N TYR A 256 -4.58 0.19 -1.60
CA TYR A 256 -3.58 1.25 -1.68
C TYR A 256 -2.20 0.74 -2.12
N ASP A 257 -1.79 -0.44 -1.65
CA ASP A 257 -0.54 -1.06 -2.07
C ASP A 257 -0.52 -1.37 -3.57
N LEU A 258 -1.64 -1.85 -4.13
CA LEU A 258 -1.78 -2.11 -5.55
C LEU A 258 -1.84 -0.81 -6.37
N TYR A 259 -2.48 0.23 -5.85
CA TYR A 259 -2.44 1.56 -6.47
C TYR A 259 -1.00 2.06 -6.60
N TYR A 260 -0.23 1.99 -5.52
CA TYR A 260 1.19 2.34 -5.58
C TYR A 260 1.96 1.45 -6.56
N ALA A 261 1.73 0.14 -6.54
CA ALA A 261 2.40 -0.79 -7.44
C ALA A 261 2.12 -0.47 -8.93
N LYS A 262 0.91 -0.03 -9.26
CA LYS A 262 0.50 0.41 -10.59
C LYS A 262 1.10 1.77 -10.97
N HIS A 263 1.10 2.74 -10.05
CA HIS A 263 1.51 4.14 -10.30
C HIS A 263 2.92 4.48 -9.80
N MET A 264 3.75 3.46 -9.53
CA MET A 264 5.11 3.68 -9.03
C MET A 264 5.90 4.61 -9.95
N SER A 265 6.26 5.77 -9.42
CA SER A 265 7.05 6.79 -10.11
C SER A 265 7.83 7.63 -9.11
N LEU A 266 8.89 8.30 -9.55
CA LEU A 266 9.66 9.21 -8.70
C LEU A 266 8.80 10.35 -8.13
N ARG A 267 7.79 10.81 -8.88
CA ARG A 267 6.82 11.81 -8.40
C ARG A 267 5.96 11.27 -7.27
N CYS A 268 5.43 10.07 -7.43
CA CYS A 268 4.65 9.41 -6.39
C CYS A 268 5.50 9.19 -5.13
N ASP A 269 6.74 8.73 -5.28
CA ASP A 269 7.67 8.54 -4.18
C ASP A 269 7.95 9.86 -3.45
N ALA A 270 8.18 10.95 -4.18
CA ALA A 270 8.40 12.28 -3.59
C ALA A 270 7.20 12.76 -2.75
N VAL A 271 5.98 12.58 -3.25
CA VAL A 271 4.76 12.92 -2.51
C VAL A 271 4.65 12.11 -1.22
N ILE A 272 4.88 10.79 -1.29
CA ILE A 272 4.84 9.91 -0.14
C ILE A 272 5.89 10.29 0.90
N LEU A 273 7.13 10.57 0.49
CA LEU A 273 8.20 10.98 1.38
C LEU A 273 7.90 12.32 2.07
N LEU A 274 7.40 13.32 1.34
CA LEU A 274 7.02 14.61 1.92
C LEU A 274 5.89 14.47 2.95
N ARG A 275 4.86 13.68 2.66
CA ARG A 275 3.77 13.42 3.60
C ARG A 275 4.26 12.64 4.83
N THR A 276 5.17 11.67 4.63
CA THR A 276 5.79 10.92 5.74
C THR A 276 6.60 11.81 6.66
N LEU A 277 7.38 12.75 6.11
CA LEU A 277 8.11 13.73 6.91
C LEU A 277 7.17 14.54 7.80
N GLY A 278 6.03 14.98 7.28
CA GLY A 278 5.01 15.65 8.09
C GLY A 278 4.52 14.76 9.25
N ILE A 279 4.23 13.49 9.00
CA ILE A 279 3.78 12.55 10.05
C ILE A 279 4.84 12.38 11.15
N VAL A 280 6.12 12.26 10.76
CA VAL A 280 7.25 12.08 11.70
C VAL A 280 7.49 13.34 12.51
N LEU A 281 7.54 14.52 11.88
CA LEU A 281 7.82 15.80 12.54
C LEU A 281 6.72 16.19 13.53
N PHE A 282 5.47 15.93 13.20
CA PHE A 282 4.34 16.22 14.12
C PHE A 282 4.06 15.10 15.12
N GLY A 283 4.90 14.07 15.19
CA GLY A 283 4.77 12.96 16.16
C GLY A 283 3.46 12.16 16.01
N ARG A 284 2.94 12.08 14.79
CA ARG A 284 1.74 11.28 14.45
C ARG A 284 2.08 9.86 14.02
N GLY A 285 3.34 9.43 14.19
CA GLY A 285 3.76 8.05 14.02
C GLY A 285 3.12 7.18 15.11
N ARG A 286 2.51 6.06 14.73
CA ARG A 286 1.94 5.05 15.64
C ARG A 286 2.76 3.77 15.57
#